data_d4327a93b5c302ac7dc2e4fa9d44dfc9
#
_entry.id   d4327a93b5c302ac7dc2e4fa9d44dfc9
#
_cell.length_a   1.000
_cell.length_b   1.000
_cell.length_c   1.000
_cell.angle_alpha   90.00
_cell.angle_beta   90.00
_cell.angle_gamma   90.00
#
_symmetry.space_group_name_H-M   'P 1'
#
loop_
_entity.id
_entity.type
_entity.pdbx_description
1 polymer ?
#
loop_
_entity_poly.entity_id
_entity_poly.type
_entity_poly.pdbx_seq_one_letter_code
_entity_poly.pdbx_strand_id
1 'polypeptide(L)'
;SQTARRIAKLERLLKQSTGKLKEDSTGAKKVYNTYEVIYMQEADRQRIARDIHDTVVQGLTALIHKNEFVGKIFETDKQRAQLELKKNNNVIRDSINELRNIIFDLRPMSLDDLGFEKTFYTAIEKIKGTTQMVVKADYLCDTDSMNPIIGITVIRIIQELCSNSIKYSKGTKIQVTIKQDKQNELLILYSDNGEGYDLNKPTDCTKNNTGFGLNMMRERIALLQGKMEVCYKDGELSYTIRIPLDTQKI
;
A
#
# COMPACT_ATOMS: atom_id res chain seq x y z
N SER A 1 6.80 25.66 3.95
CA SER A 1 6.31 24.84 5.04
C SER A 1 7.48 24.27 5.86
N GLN A 2 7.26 24.00 7.14
CA GLN A 2 8.30 23.49 8.07
C GLN A 2 8.90 22.15 7.61
N THR A 3 8.11 21.33 6.92
CA THR A 3 8.52 20.03 6.35
C THR A 3 9.51 20.18 5.21
N ALA A 4 9.31 21.12 4.29
CA ALA A 4 10.26 21.39 3.20
C ALA A 4 11.63 21.86 3.74
N ARG A 5 11.65 22.64 4.82
CA ARG A 5 12.89 23.08 5.49
C ARG A 5 13.61 21.92 6.21
N ARG A 6 12.86 20.98 6.79
CA ARG A 6 13.44 19.77 7.41
C ARG A 6 14.05 18.84 6.37
N ILE A 7 13.37 18.62 5.25
CA ILE A 7 13.89 17.81 4.13
C ILE A 7 15.17 18.44 3.56
N ALA A 8 15.18 19.73 3.26
CA ALA A 8 16.38 20.43 2.77
C ALA A 8 17.54 20.43 3.76
N LYS A 9 17.27 20.42 5.08
CA LYS A 9 18.28 20.30 6.12
C LYS A 9 18.86 18.87 6.18
N LEU A 10 18.03 17.85 6.03
CA LEU A 10 18.44 16.45 5.96
C LEU A 10 19.27 16.16 4.70
N GLU A 11 18.88 16.71 3.54
CA GLU A 11 19.65 16.61 2.29
C GLU A 11 21.04 17.28 2.40
N ARG A 12 21.13 18.42 3.10
CA ARG A 12 22.43 19.08 3.37
C ARG A 12 23.33 18.25 4.29
N LEU A 13 22.75 17.65 5.34
CA LEU A 13 23.49 16.77 6.27
C LEU A 13 23.95 15.49 5.55
N LEU A 14 23.14 14.94 4.66
CA LEU A 14 23.50 13.82 3.77
C LEU A 14 24.69 14.17 2.87
N LYS A 15 24.64 15.31 2.18
CA LYS A 15 25.75 15.76 1.34
C LYS A 15 27.04 16.04 2.11
N GLN A 16 26.96 16.48 3.35
CA GLN A 16 28.11 16.67 4.22
C GLN A 16 28.72 15.36 4.76
N SER A 17 27.87 14.35 5.03
CA SER A 17 28.34 13.04 5.50
C SER A 17 28.93 12.19 4.37
N THR A 18 28.39 12.28 3.15
CA THR A 18 28.96 11.58 1.97
C THR A 18 30.31 12.11 1.52
N GLY A 19 30.62 13.39 1.79
CA GLY A 19 31.97 13.96 1.52
C GLY A 19 33.06 13.43 2.44
N LYS A 20 32.73 12.85 3.60
CA LYS A 20 33.68 12.30 4.58
C LYS A 20 33.86 10.77 4.56
N LEU A 21 33.00 10.04 3.81
CA LEU A 21 32.93 8.56 3.83
C LEU A 21 33.41 7.94 2.53
N LYS A 22 34.62 8.28 2.09
CA LYS A 22 35.28 7.61 0.94
C LYS A 22 36.01 6.29 1.29
N GLU A 23 35.96 5.79 2.52
CA GLU A 23 36.77 4.64 2.94
C GLU A 23 36.04 3.42 3.52
N ASP A 24 34.67 3.40 3.65
CA ASP A 24 33.98 2.19 4.10
C ASP A 24 32.71 1.93 3.31
N SER A 25 32.84 1.12 2.25
CA SER A 25 31.70 0.79 1.35
C SER A 25 30.55 0.03 2.05
N THR A 26 30.82 -0.65 3.16
CA THR A 26 29.82 -1.41 3.96
C THR A 26 29.07 -0.49 4.92
N GLY A 27 29.71 0.46 5.55
CA GLY A 27 29.09 1.42 6.47
C GLY A 27 28.18 2.42 5.74
N ALA A 28 28.61 2.92 4.58
CA ALA A 28 27.82 3.82 3.75
C ALA A 28 26.51 3.15 3.27
N LYS A 29 26.57 1.88 2.85
CA LYS A 29 25.40 1.13 2.39
C LYS A 29 24.38 0.90 3.51
N LYS A 30 24.83 0.67 4.75
CA LYS A 30 23.99 0.50 5.91
C LYS A 30 23.31 1.80 6.35
N VAL A 31 23.98 2.93 6.26
CA VAL A 31 23.43 4.25 6.57
C VAL A 31 22.40 4.68 5.51
N TYR A 32 22.66 4.46 4.22
CA TYR A 32 21.69 4.71 3.15
C TYR A 32 20.39 3.91 3.37
N ASN A 33 20.48 2.62 3.65
CA ASN A 33 19.29 1.80 3.93
C ASN A 33 18.47 2.33 5.11
N THR A 34 19.11 2.84 6.17
CA THR A 34 18.39 3.37 7.34
C THR A 34 17.64 4.66 7.01
N TYR A 35 18.24 5.58 6.23
CA TYR A 35 17.58 6.82 5.82
C TYR A 35 16.41 6.56 4.86
N GLU A 36 16.55 5.61 3.96
CA GLU A 36 15.50 5.20 3.03
C GLU A 36 14.30 4.62 3.77
N VAL A 37 14.52 3.76 4.78
CA VAL A 37 13.46 3.23 5.65
C VAL A 37 12.74 4.35 6.41
N ILE A 38 13.47 5.32 6.97
CA ILE A 38 12.88 6.46 7.67
C ILE A 38 12.07 7.33 6.69
N TYR A 39 12.61 7.57 5.50
CA TYR A 39 11.89 8.33 4.45
C TYR A 39 10.60 7.65 4.02
N MET A 40 10.63 6.34 3.86
CA MET A 40 9.45 5.53 3.55
C MET A 40 8.38 5.61 4.63
N GLN A 41 8.78 5.47 5.90
CA GLN A 41 7.86 5.60 7.03
C GLN A 41 7.22 6.99 7.07
N GLU A 42 7.99 8.03 6.79
CA GLU A 42 7.47 9.40 6.79
C GLU A 42 6.56 9.65 5.58
N ALA A 43 6.88 9.12 4.41
CA ALA A 43 6.03 9.18 3.22
C ALA A 43 4.69 8.44 3.43
N ASP A 44 4.73 7.25 4.03
CA ASP A 44 3.53 6.50 4.40
C ASP A 44 2.68 7.28 5.42
N ARG A 45 3.30 7.85 6.47
CA ARG A 45 2.60 8.70 7.46
C ARG A 45 1.94 9.91 6.83
N GLN A 46 2.61 10.59 5.89
CA GLN A 46 2.05 11.76 5.20
C GLN A 46 0.90 11.38 4.28
N ARG A 47 0.98 10.24 3.60
CA ARG A 47 -0.12 9.70 2.79
C ARG A 47 -1.33 9.43 3.66
N ILE A 48 -1.16 8.70 4.76
CA ILE A 48 -2.22 8.37 5.70
C ILE A 48 -2.87 9.63 6.30
N ALA A 49 -2.05 10.58 6.74
CA ALA A 49 -2.55 11.84 7.28
C ALA A 49 -3.40 12.60 6.26
N ARG A 50 -3.02 12.55 4.99
CA ARG A 50 -3.75 13.16 3.88
C ARG A 50 -5.05 12.43 3.62
N ASP A 51 -5.01 11.09 3.54
CA ASP A 51 -6.19 10.26 3.32
C ASP A 51 -7.23 10.46 4.43
N ILE A 52 -6.81 10.48 5.70
CA ILE A 52 -7.69 10.79 6.85
C ILE A 52 -8.28 12.19 6.74
N HIS A 53 -7.44 13.19 6.42
CA HIS A 53 -7.89 14.58 6.34
C HIS A 53 -8.89 14.78 5.21
N ASP A 54 -8.61 14.27 4.02
CA ASP A 54 -9.38 14.55 2.81
C ASP A 54 -10.71 13.79 2.77
N THR A 55 -10.78 12.61 3.38
CA THR A 55 -11.99 11.80 3.37
C THR A 55 -12.78 11.95 4.68
N VAL A 56 -12.16 11.65 5.80
CA VAL A 56 -12.87 11.55 7.08
C VAL A 56 -13.13 12.92 7.70
N VAL A 57 -12.09 13.76 7.83
CA VAL A 57 -12.22 15.06 8.48
C VAL A 57 -13.14 15.98 7.70
N GLN A 58 -13.01 16.03 6.37
CA GLN A 58 -13.90 16.85 5.52
C GLN A 58 -15.33 16.33 5.55
N GLY A 59 -15.55 15.00 5.49
CA GLY A 59 -16.87 14.39 5.58
C GLY A 59 -17.57 14.70 6.91
N LEU A 60 -16.85 14.57 8.03
CA LEU A 60 -17.40 14.87 9.36
C LEU A 60 -17.66 16.38 9.56
N THR A 61 -16.80 17.26 9.01
CA THR A 61 -17.02 18.71 9.06
C THR A 61 -18.29 19.11 8.31
N ALA A 62 -18.47 18.56 7.08
CA ALA A 62 -19.70 18.79 6.32
C ALA A 62 -20.96 18.26 7.06
N LEU A 63 -20.80 17.17 7.82
CA LEU A 63 -21.89 16.58 8.60
C LEU A 63 -22.33 17.48 9.76
N ILE A 64 -21.41 18.19 10.41
CA ILE A 64 -21.73 19.17 11.45
C ILE A 64 -22.68 20.23 10.89
N HIS A 65 -22.35 20.84 9.75
CA HIS A 65 -23.21 21.86 9.11
C HIS A 65 -24.57 21.31 8.68
N LYS A 66 -24.59 20.05 8.18
CA LYS A 66 -25.87 19.40 7.84
C LYS A 66 -26.75 19.15 9.06
N ASN A 67 -26.16 18.80 10.20
CA ASN A 67 -26.92 18.62 11.45
C ASN A 67 -27.45 19.96 12.01
N GLU A 68 -26.66 21.04 11.91
CA GLU A 68 -27.15 22.38 12.25
C GLU A 68 -28.34 22.80 11.38
N PHE A 69 -28.28 22.50 10.08
CA PHE A 69 -29.40 22.72 9.16
C PHE A 69 -30.64 21.91 9.55
N VAL A 70 -30.48 20.62 9.88
CA VAL A 70 -31.58 19.77 10.37
C VAL A 70 -32.23 20.37 11.62
N GLY A 71 -31.45 20.88 12.57
CA GLY A 71 -31.95 21.55 13.76
C GLY A 71 -32.85 22.76 13.41
N LYS A 72 -32.45 23.55 12.39
CA LYS A 72 -33.24 24.72 11.96
C LYS A 72 -34.56 24.38 11.31
N ILE A 73 -34.62 23.29 10.53
CA ILE A 73 -35.85 22.88 9.81
C ILE A 73 -36.76 21.95 10.63
N PHE A 74 -36.29 21.43 11.76
CA PHE A 74 -37.02 20.44 12.54
C PHE A 74 -38.41 20.93 13.01
N GLU A 75 -38.54 22.18 13.38
CA GLU A 75 -39.81 22.76 13.83
C GLU A 75 -40.76 23.10 12.65
N THR A 76 -40.22 23.34 11.47
CA THR A 76 -40.98 23.80 10.31
C THR A 76 -41.33 22.66 9.34
N ASP A 77 -40.47 21.67 9.18
CA ASP A 77 -40.62 20.55 8.26
C ASP A 77 -40.01 19.26 8.83
N LYS A 78 -40.74 18.57 9.68
CA LYS A 78 -40.31 17.33 10.32
C LYS A 78 -40.01 16.20 9.33
N GLN A 79 -40.74 16.13 8.21
CA GLN A 79 -40.50 15.07 7.20
C GLN A 79 -39.15 15.27 6.51
N ARG A 80 -38.87 16.50 6.13
CA ARG A 80 -37.61 16.85 5.52
C ARG A 80 -36.43 16.67 6.50
N ALA A 81 -36.60 17.08 7.76
CA ALA A 81 -35.62 16.85 8.82
C ALA A 81 -35.31 15.37 9.00
N GLN A 82 -36.31 14.48 8.99
CA GLN A 82 -36.10 13.03 9.08
C GLN A 82 -35.33 12.47 7.85
N LEU A 83 -35.65 12.97 6.65
CA LEU A 83 -34.91 12.56 5.44
C LEU A 83 -33.41 12.97 5.48
N GLU A 84 -33.18 14.20 5.92
CA GLU A 84 -31.80 14.68 6.06
C GLU A 84 -31.02 13.92 7.15
N LEU A 85 -31.63 13.56 8.27
CA LEU A 85 -31.03 12.69 9.29
C LEU A 85 -30.67 11.30 8.73
N LYS A 86 -31.54 10.70 7.88
CA LYS A 86 -31.21 9.43 7.22
C LYS A 86 -30.00 9.57 6.31
N LYS A 87 -29.91 10.66 5.53
CA LYS A 87 -28.75 10.93 4.68
C LYS A 87 -27.49 11.13 5.51
N ASN A 88 -27.57 11.86 6.63
CA ASN A 88 -26.44 12.08 7.53
C ASN A 88 -25.93 10.77 8.15
N ASN A 89 -26.85 9.87 8.53
CA ASN A 89 -26.47 8.54 9.01
C ASN A 89 -25.71 7.71 7.95
N ASN A 90 -26.06 7.84 6.67
CA ASN A 90 -25.31 7.17 5.60
C ASN A 90 -23.91 7.74 5.47
N VAL A 91 -23.73 9.07 5.52
CA VAL A 91 -22.43 9.72 5.51
C VAL A 91 -21.56 9.24 6.69
N ILE A 92 -22.14 9.09 7.88
CA ILE A 92 -21.42 8.54 9.05
C ILE A 92 -20.96 7.10 8.77
N ARG A 93 -21.83 6.25 8.22
CA ARG A 93 -21.49 4.86 7.89
C ARG A 93 -20.37 4.78 6.86
N ASP A 94 -20.44 5.62 5.84
CA ASP A 94 -19.42 5.68 4.80
C ASP A 94 -18.07 6.13 5.38
N SER A 95 -18.06 7.16 6.24
CA SER A 95 -16.85 7.61 6.94
C SER A 95 -16.26 6.53 7.87
N ILE A 96 -17.10 5.75 8.55
CA ILE A 96 -16.65 4.62 9.38
C ILE A 96 -16.01 3.53 8.50
N ASN A 97 -16.61 3.23 7.34
CA ASN A 97 -16.06 2.23 6.42
C ASN A 97 -14.73 2.70 5.82
N GLU A 98 -14.60 3.99 5.50
CA GLU A 98 -13.33 4.57 5.05
C GLU A 98 -12.25 4.51 6.13
N LEU A 99 -12.57 4.86 7.38
CA LEU A 99 -11.65 4.69 8.51
C LEU A 99 -11.21 3.23 8.67
N ARG A 100 -12.13 2.28 8.56
CA ARG A 100 -11.79 0.85 8.61
C ARG A 100 -10.85 0.45 7.47
N ASN A 101 -11.03 1.01 6.28
CA ASN A 101 -10.14 0.77 5.15
C ASN A 101 -8.74 1.33 5.40
N ILE A 102 -8.64 2.55 5.92
CA ILE A 102 -7.34 3.16 6.29
C ILE A 102 -6.66 2.34 7.38
N ILE A 103 -7.39 1.90 8.42
CA ILE A 103 -6.86 1.04 9.47
C ILE A 103 -6.39 -0.30 8.90
N PHE A 104 -7.15 -0.90 7.98
CA PHE A 104 -6.76 -2.14 7.30
C PHE A 104 -5.48 -1.96 6.48
N ASP A 105 -5.32 -0.83 5.81
CA ASP A 105 -4.12 -0.50 5.03
C ASP A 105 -2.90 -0.21 5.93
N LEU A 106 -3.14 0.27 7.17
CA LEU A 106 -2.08 0.50 8.17
C LEU A 106 -1.61 -0.80 8.82
N ARG A 107 -2.55 -1.61 9.26
CA ARG A 107 -2.32 -2.92 9.88
C ARG A 107 -3.59 -3.75 9.72
N PRO A 108 -3.59 -4.77 8.88
CA PRO A 108 -4.73 -5.67 8.79
C PRO A 108 -4.93 -6.37 10.15
N MET A 109 -5.83 -5.84 10.99
CA MET A 109 -6.17 -6.48 12.29
C MET A 109 -6.66 -7.91 12.08
N SER A 110 -7.22 -8.19 10.89
CA SER A 110 -7.63 -9.52 10.45
C SER A 110 -6.47 -10.53 10.38
N LEU A 111 -5.22 -10.08 10.29
CA LEU A 111 -4.08 -10.98 10.24
C LEU A 111 -3.86 -11.68 11.58
N ASP A 112 -4.01 -10.94 12.69
CA ASP A 112 -3.85 -11.47 14.05
C ASP A 112 -5.06 -12.34 14.44
N ASP A 113 -6.28 -12.02 13.97
CA ASP A 113 -7.52 -12.67 14.37
C ASP A 113 -7.98 -13.78 13.41
N LEU A 114 -7.79 -13.59 12.11
CA LEU A 114 -8.36 -14.46 11.05
C LEU A 114 -7.31 -15.25 10.27
N GLY A 115 -6.02 -14.97 10.49
CA GLY A 115 -4.91 -15.54 9.75
C GLY A 115 -4.67 -14.91 8.37
N PHE A 116 -3.56 -15.31 7.74
CA PHE A 116 -3.08 -14.70 6.50
C PHE A 116 -4.00 -14.97 5.31
N GLU A 117 -4.48 -16.20 5.13
CA GLU A 117 -5.32 -16.58 3.99
C GLU A 117 -6.58 -15.71 3.88
N LYS A 118 -7.33 -15.58 4.97
CA LYS A 118 -8.54 -14.74 4.98
C LYS A 118 -8.22 -13.26 4.74
N THR A 119 -7.11 -12.79 5.29
CA THR A 119 -6.66 -11.41 5.08
C THR A 119 -6.27 -11.16 3.63
N PHE A 120 -5.60 -12.13 2.99
CA PHE A 120 -5.27 -12.11 1.57
C PHE A 120 -6.53 -12.03 0.71
N TYR A 121 -7.49 -12.93 0.89
CA TYR A 121 -8.73 -12.88 0.10
C TYR A 121 -9.55 -11.61 0.37
N THR A 122 -9.54 -11.08 1.60
CA THR A 122 -10.18 -9.78 1.89
C THR A 122 -9.53 -8.63 1.11
N ALA A 123 -8.20 -8.62 1.01
CA ALA A 123 -7.48 -7.62 0.21
C ALA A 123 -7.81 -7.76 -1.29
N ILE A 124 -7.88 -8.99 -1.80
CA ILE A 124 -8.25 -9.26 -3.20
C ILE A 124 -9.68 -8.80 -3.50
N GLU A 125 -10.65 -9.07 -2.63
CA GLU A 125 -12.04 -8.62 -2.84
C GLU A 125 -12.15 -7.09 -2.86
N LYS A 126 -11.39 -6.39 -2.01
CA LYS A 126 -11.30 -4.92 -2.10
C LYS A 126 -10.75 -4.46 -3.44
N ILE A 127 -9.69 -5.09 -3.94
CA ILE A 127 -9.10 -4.77 -5.24
C ILE A 127 -10.13 -5.00 -6.36
N LYS A 128 -10.85 -6.11 -6.35
CA LYS A 128 -11.92 -6.40 -7.32
C LYS A 128 -12.99 -5.29 -7.34
N GLY A 129 -13.33 -4.74 -6.18
CA GLY A 129 -14.29 -3.63 -6.07
C GLY A 129 -13.81 -2.30 -6.67
N THR A 130 -12.53 -2.14 -6.95
CA THR A 130 -11.95 -0.89 -7.48
C THR A 130 -11.66 -0.91 -8.98
N THR A 131 -11.84 -2.04 -9.67
CA THR A 131 -11.45 -2.21 -11.07
C THR A 131 -12.46 -3.02 -11.86
N GLN A 132 -12.47 -2.80 -13.20
CA GLN A 132 -13.18 -3.64 -14.16
C GLN A 132 -12.35 -4.83 -14.65
N MET A 133 -11.07 -4.92 -14.24
CA MET A 133 -10.20 -6.03 -14.61
C MET A 133 -10.65 -7.32 -13.93
N VAL A 134 -10.48 -8.44 -14.62
CA VAL A 134 -10.69 -9.77 -14.02
C VAL A 134 -9.53 -10.11 -13.12
N VAL A 135 -9.74 -10.14 -11.81
CA VAL A 135 -8.71 -10.49 -10.82
C VAL A 135 -8.92 -11.92 -10.36
N LYS A 136 -7.95 -12.81 -10.63
CA LYS A 136 -7.88 -14.17 -10.10
C LYS A 136 -6.82 -14.25 -9.02
N ALA A 137 -7.11 -14.99 -7.94
CA ALA A 137 -6.21 -15.15 -6.82
C ALA A 137 -6.31 -16.55 -6.23
N ASP A 138 -5.15 -17.17 -6.03
CA ASP A 138 -5.02 -18.51 -5.48
C ASP A 138 -4.04 -18.49 -4.29
N TYR A 139 -4.43 -19.09 -3.17
CA TYR A 139 -3.59 -19.31 -2.01
C TYR A 139 -3.37 -20.81 -1.82
N LEU A 140 -2.13 -21.24 -1.97
CA LEU A 140 -1.71 -22.66 -2.00
C LEU A 140 -0.60 -22.93 -0.96
N CYS A 141 -0.77 -22.38 0.24
CA CYS A 141 0.14 -22.61 1.36
C CYS A 141 -0.59 -23.31 2.49
N ASP A 142 0.15 -24.18 3.19
CA ASP A 142 -0.33 -24.89 4.38
C ASP A 142 0.26 -24.26 5.66
N THR A 143 0.29 -22.92 5.72
CA THR A 143 0.93 -22.20 6.82
C THR A 143 -0.09 -21.47 7.68
N ASP A 144 -0.51 -22.11 8.76
CA ASP A 144 -1.31 -21.47 9.82
C ASP A 144 -0.51 -20.45 10.66
N SER A 145 0.81 -20.38 10.51
CA SER A 145 1.71 -19.57 11.36
C SER A 145 2.71 -18.74 10.56
N MET A 146 2.23 -17.88 9.66
CA MET A 146 3.11 -16.91 9.02
C MET A 146 3.43 -15.76 9.99
N ASN A 147 4.71 -15.37 10.06
CA ASN A 147 5.11 -14.18 10.82
C ASN A 147 4.27 -12.97 10.36
N PRO A 148 3.59 -12.25 11.28
CA PRO A 148 2.72 -11.12 10.94
C PRO A 148 3.42 -10.05 10.08
N ILE A 149 4.71 -9.79 10.29
CA ILE A 149 5.49 -8.81 9.52
C ILE A 149 5.60 -9.26 8.06
N ILE A 150 5.85 -10.54 7.82
CA ILE A 150 5.90 -11.11 6.46
C ILE A 150 4.52 -10.98 5.82
N GLY A 151 3.46 -11.39 6.54
CA GLY A 151 2.09 -11.34 6.04
C GLY A 151 1.66 -9.91 5.63
N ILE A 152 1.88 -8.92 6.50
CA ILE A 152 1.56 -7.51 6.19
C ILE A 152 2.35 -7.03 4.96
N THR A 153 3.64 -7.37 4.90
CA THR A 153 4.50 -6.94 3.80
C THR A 153 4.04 -7.55 2.47
N VAL A 154 3.67 -8.83 2.47
CA VAL A 154 3.14 -9.53 1.28
C VAL A 154 1.83 -8.89 0.80
N ILE A 155 0.89 -8.61 1.70
CA ILE A 155 -0.36 -7.91 1.34
C ILE A 155 -0.07 -6.56 0.68
N ARG A 156 0.84 -5.77 1.24
CA ARG A 156 1.23 -4.47 0.67
C ARG A 156 1.89 -4.58 -0.70
N ILE A 157 2.75 -5.59 -0.90
CA ILE A 157 3.35 -5.86 -2.21
C ILE A 157 2.26 -6.16 -3.24
N ILE A 158 1.30 -7.01 -2.91
CA ILE A 158 0.20 -7.38 -3.80
C ILE A 158 -0.68 -6.16 -4.13
N GLN A 159 -1.02 -5.36 -3.13
CA GLN A 159 -1.80 -4.14 -3.31
C GLN A 159 -1.08 -3.16 -4.25
N GLU A 160 0.23 -2.98 -4.09
CA GLU A 160 1.03 -2.09 -4.94
C GLU A 160 1.10 -2.61 -6.39
N LEU A 161 1.35 -3.92 -6.58
CA LEU A 161 1.35 -4.54 -7.91
C LEU A 161 0.00 -4.37 -8.61
N CYS A 162 -1.10 -4.69 -7.93
CA CYS A 162 -2.44 -4.52 -8.46
C CYS A 162 -2.77 -3.04 -8.77
N SER A 163 -2.42 -2.12 -7.87
CA SER A 163 -2.61 -0.69 -8.08
C SER A 163 -1.86 -0.18 -9.31
N ASN A 164 -0.63 -0.66 -9.51
CA ASN A 164 0.19 -0.30 -10.66
C ASN A 164 -0.44 -0.82 -11.96
N SER A 165 -0.91 -2.07 -12.00
CA SER A 165 -1.58 -2.62 -13.17
C SER A 165 -2.90 -1.91 -13.47
N ILE A 166 -3.72 -1.63 -12.47
CA ILE A 166 -4.98 -0.88 -12.65
C ILE A 166 -4.72 0.52 -13.23
N LYS A 167 -3.67 1.20 -12.79
CA LYS A 167 -3.36 2.56 -13.22
C LYS A 167 -2.64 2.66 -14.55
N TYR A 168 -1.79 1.68 -14.87
CA TYR A 168 -0.79 1.86 -15.92
C TYR A 168 -0.76 0.75 -16.98
N SER A 169 -1.25 -0.47 -16.69
CA SER A 169 -1.03 -1.60 -17.60
C SER A 169 -1.95 -1.60 -18.81
N LYS A 170 -3.12 -0.92 -18.76
CA LYS A 170 -4.20 -1.02 -19.74
C LYS A 170 -4.66 -2.47 -20.00
N GLY A 171 -4.30 -3.37 -19.13
CA GLY A 171 -4.70 -4.78 -19.20
C GLY A 171 -6.14 -5.00 -18.79
N THR A 172 -6.59 -6.23 -18.95
CA THR A 172 -7.95 -6.65 -18.59
C THR A 172 -7.96 -7.75 -17.52
N LYS A 173 -6.79 -8.31 -17.20
CA LYS A 173 -6.67 -9.45 -16.30
C LYS A 173 -5.45 -9.31 -15.41
N ILE A 174 -5.66 -9.66 -14.13
CA ILE A 174 -4.62 -9.82 -13.11
C ILE A 174 -4.71 -11.23 -12.55
N GLN A 175 -3.56 -11.86 -12.32
CA GLN A 175 -3.48 -13.13 -11.63
C GLN A 175 -2.45 -13.06 -10.52
N VAL A 176 -2.84 -13.54 -9.32
CA VAL A 176 -1.98 -13.62 -8.14
C VAL A 176 -2.02 -15.04 -7.62
N THR A 177 -0.86 -15.64 -7.41
CA THR A 177 -0.77 -16.97 -6.78
C THR A 177 0.28 -16.90 -5.67
N ILE A 178 -0.12 -17.33 -4.48
CA ILE A 178 0.80 -17.49 -3.33
C ILE A 178 0.94 -18.98 -3.06
N LYS A 179 2.17 -19.45 -3.00
CA LYS A 179 2.47 -20.84 -2.63
C LYS A 179 3.76 -20.93 -1.82
N GLN A 180 3.87 -21.98 -1.02
CA GLN A 180 5.10 -22.32 -0.32
C GLN A 180 5.89 -23.32 -1.16
N ASP A 181 7.20 -23.11 -1.28
CA ASP A 181 8.06 -24.07 -1.96
C ASP A 181 8.69 -25.07 -0.97
N LYS A 182 9.43 -26.05 -1.53
CA LYS A 182 10.11 -27.09 -0.73
C LYS A 182 11.28 -26.56 0.12
N GLN A 183 11.72 -25.34 -0.13
CA GLN A 183 12.84 -24.69 0.57
C GLN A 183 12.37 -23.80 1.72
N ASN A 184 11.10 -23.91 2.11
CA ASN A 184 10.44 -23.07 3.12
C ASN A 184 10.43 -21.58 2.74
N GLU A 185 10.33 -21.29 1.43
CA GLU A 185 10.16 -19.94 0.91
C GLU A 185 8.71 -19.72 0.50
N LEU A 186 8.19 -18.53 0.78
CA LEU A 186 6.94 -18.05 0.23
C LEU A 186 7.19 -17.55 -1.20
N LEU A 187 6.53 -18.15 -2.17
CA LEU A 187 6.59 -17.79 -3.57
C LEU A 187 5.32 -17.06 -3.97
N ILE A 188 5.46 -15.80 -4.36
CA ILE A 188 4.40 -14.95 -4.88
C ILE A 188 4.59 -14.84 -6.38
N LEU A 189 3.61 -15.29 -7.14
CA LEU A 189 3.54 -15.17 -8.58
C LEU A 189 2.45 -14.15 -8.91
N TYR A 190 2.81 -13.11 -9.63
CA TYR A 190 1.89 -12.07 -10.08
C TYR A 190 2.03 -11.90 -11.58
N SER A 191 0.92 -11.75 -12.29
CA SER A 191 0.94 -11.34 -13.68
C SER A 191 -0.24 -10.48 -14.08
N ASP A 192 -0.05 -9.64 -15.08
CA ASP A 192 -1.11 -8.95 -15.82
C ASP A 192 -0.87 -8.97 -17.32
N ASN A 193 -1.95 -8.92 -18.10
CA ASN A 193 -1.92 -8.97 -19.54
C ASN A 193 -1.91 -7.58 -20.20
N GLY A 194 -1.34 -6.59 -19.53
CA GLY A 194 -1.27 -5.23 -20.04
C GLY A 194 -0.02 -4.93 -20.83
N GLU A 195 0.03 -3.70 -21.33
CA GLU A 195 1.26 -3.16 -21.92
C GLU A 195 2.30 -3.04 -20.80
N GLY A 196 3.37 -3.83 -20.85
CA GLY A 196 4.46 -3.74 -19.88
C GLY A 196 5.07 -2.33 -19.91
N TYR A 197 5.65 -1.92 -18.79
CA TYR A 197 6.46 -0.71 -18.78
C TYR A 197 7.93 -1.08 -18.99
N ASP A 198 8.66 -0.18 -19.66
CA ASP A 198 10.08 -0.37 -19.93
C ASP A 198 10.88 -0.32 -18.64
N LEU A 199 11.25 -1.51 -18.15
CA LEU A 199 12.03 -1.69 -16.92
C LEU A 199 13.44 -1.06 -16.99
N ASN A 200 13.92 -0.76 -18.22
CA ASN A 200 15.27 -0.24 -18.46
C ASN A 200 15.29 1.28 -18.68
N LYS A 201 14.14 1.93 -18.85
CA LYS A 201 14.11 3.39 -18.88
C LYS A 201 14.26 3.91 -17.46
N PRO A 202 15.27 4.76 -17.18
CA PRO A 202 15.29 5.52 -15.94
C PRO A 202 13.99 6.33 -15.92
N THR A 203 13.06 5.92 -15.08
CA THR A 203 11.83 6.66 -14.84
C THR A 203 12.27 8.02 -14.32
N ASP A 204 11.97 9.05 -15.09
CA ASP A 204 12.25 10.45 -14.75
C ASP A 204 11.47 10.75 -13.47
N CYS A 205 12.14 10.59 -12.32
CA CYS A 205 11.57 10.68 -10.96
C CYS A 205 10.92 12.05 -10.69
N THR A 206 11.05 12.99 -11.63
CA THR A 206 10.54 14.36 -11.51
C THR A 206 9.17 14.60 -12.12
N LYS A 207 8.67 13.71 -12.99
CA LYS A 207 7.41 13.95 -13.73
C LYS A 207 6.27 12.97 -13.47
N ASN A 208 6.54 11.75 -13.01
CA ASN A 208 5.46 10.80 -12.64
C ASN A 208 5.94 9.93 -11.48
N ASN A 209 5.14 9.79 -10.43
CA ASN A 209 5.35 8.97 -9.21
C ASN A 209 5.59 7.45 -9.47
N THR A 210 5.76 7.01 -10.70
CA THR A 210 5.83 5.62 -11.14
C THR A 210 7.13 4.89 -10.73
N GLY A 211 8.22 5.61 -10.46
CA GLY A 211 9.48 4.98 -10.04
C GLY A 211 9.56 4.66 -8.54
N PHE A 212 8.81 5.35 -7.71
CA PHE A 212 8.86 5.22 -6.25
C PHE A 212 8.27 3.90 -5.75
N GLY A 213 7.11 3.46 -6.27
CA GLY A 213 6.42 2.26 -5.80
C GLY A 213 7.23 0.99 -5.99
N LEU A 214 7.87 0.82 -7.16
CA LEU A 214 8.71 -0.34 -7.46
C LEU A 214 9.99 -0.39 -6.62
N ASN A 215 10.63 0.76 -6.40
CA ASN A 215 11.82 0.83 -5.55
C ASN A 215 11.48 0.51 -4.10
N MET A 216 10.38 1.08 -3.57
CA MET A 216 9.88 0.76 -2.23
C MET A 216 9.55 -0.73 -2.08
N MET A 217 8.95 -1.34 -3.10
CA MET A 217 8.65 -2.77 -3.11
C MET A 217 9.93 -3.62 -3.07
N ARG A 218 10.93 -3.28 -3.90
CA ARG A 218 12.25 -3.96 -3.88
C ARG A 218 12.91 -3.90 -2.52
N GLU A 219 12.86 -2.75 -1.86
CA GLU A 219 13.46 -2.55 -0.54
C GLU A 219 12.72 -3.32 0.54
N ARG A 220 11.37 -3.32 0.53
CA ARG A 220 10.58 -4.15 1.45
C ARG A 220 10.88 -5.63 1.30
N ILE A 221 11.05 -6.12 0.06
CA ILE A 221 11.42 -7.50 -0.22
C ILE A 221 12.84 -7.78 0.28
N ALA A 222 13.79 -6.85 0.05
CA ALA A 222 15.16 -6.99 0.51
C ALA A 222 15.28 -6.99 2.04
N LEU A 223 14.47 -6.21 2.76
CA LEU A 223 14.40 -6.23 4.23
C LEU A 223 13.96 -7.60 4.77
N LEU A 224 13.13 -8.32 4.02
CA LEU A 224 12.75 -9.71 4.32
C LEU A 224 13.73 -10.74 3.75
N GLN A 225 14.92 -10.32 3.30
CA GLN A 225 15.91 -11.17 2.63
C GLN A 225 15.37 -11.88 1.38
N GLY A 226 14.30 -11.36 0.82
CA GLY A 226 13.63 -11.89 -0.35
C GLY A 226 14.31 -11.47 -1.66
N LYS A 227 13.85 -12.09 -2.75
CA LYS A 227 14.29 -11.80 -4.12
C LYS A 227 13.07 -11.51 -4.99
N MET A 228 13.22 -10.61 -5.96
CA MET A 228 12.20 -10.29 -6.94
C MET A 228 12.78 -10.34 -8.35
N GLU A 229 12.13 -11.09 -9.20
CA GLU A 229 12.39 -11.17 -10.63
C GLU A 229 11.19 -10.61 -11.38
N VAL A 230 11.45 -9.88 -12.47
CA VAL A 230 10.43 -9.28 -13.31
C VAL A 230 10.68 -9.70 -14.74
N CYS A 231 9.65 -10.16 -15.44
CA CYS A 231 9.72 -10.57 -16.81
C CYS A 231 8.53 -9.99 -17.59
N TYR A 232 8.80 -9.45 -18.78
CA TYR A 232 7.77 -9.11 -19.75
C TYR A 232 7.96 -9.96 -20.98
N LYS A 233 6.99 -10.81 -21.27
CA LYS A 233 7.05 -11.73 -22.40
C LYS A 233 5.64 -12.00 -22.95
N ASP A 234 5.53 -12.05 -24.27
CA ASP A 234 4.29 -12.41 -24.99
C ASP A 234 3.07 -11.54 -24.60
N GLY A 235 3.30 -10.25 -24.23
CA GLY A 235 2.24 -9.34 -23.83
C GLY A 235 1.77 -9.54 -22.38
N GLU A 236 2.54 -10.23 -21.56
CA GLU A 236 2.27 -10.45 -20.14
C GLU A 236 3.44 -9.94 -19.28
N LEU A 237 3.14 -9.06 -18.32
CA LEU A 237 4.08 -8.64 -17.29
C LEU A 237 3.95 -9.59 -16.11
N SER A 238 5.06 -10.15 -15.66
CA SER A 238 5.08 -11.08 -14.54
C SER A 238 6.12 -10.73 -13.51
N TYR A 239 5.78 -10.96 -12.24
CA TYR A 239 6.67 -10.85 -11.08
C TYR A 239 6.74 -12.19 -10.38
N THR A 240 7.96 -12.61 -10.07
CA THR A 240 8.24 -13.76 -9.21
C THR A 240 8.96 -13.25 -7.98
N ILE A 241 8.33 -13.37 -6.81
CA ILE A 241 8.87 -12.88 -5.55
C ILE A 241 9.03 -14.08 -4.61
N ARG A 242 10.23 -14.23 -4.02
CA ARG A 242 10.58 -15.27 -3.06
C ARG A 242 10.93 -14.62 -1.74
N ILE A 243 10.30 -15.09 -0.65
CA ILE A 243 10.54 -14.57 0.72
C ILE A 243 10.81 -15.77 1.63
N PRO A 244 11.96 -15.86 2.29
CA PRO A 244 12.22 -16.89 3.29
C PRO A 244 11.22 -16.80 4.44
N LEU A 245 10.65 -17.95 4.85
CA LEU A 245 9.74 -18.01 6.00
C LEU A 245 10.51 -18.19 7.33
N ASP A 246 11.73 -18.70 7.28
CA ASP A 246 12.61 -18.87 8.46
C ASP A 246 13.36 -17.57 8.77
N THR A 247 12.65 -16.54 9.21
CA THR A 247 13.30 -15.35 9.78
C THR A 247 13.53 -15.52 11.29
N GLN A 248 14.38 -16.45 11.68
CA GLN A 248 14.83 -16.57 13.08
C GLN A 248 15.94 -15.56 13.46
N LYS A 249 16.13 -14.45 12.74
CA LYS A 249 17.08 -13.39 13.12
C LYS A 249 16.66 -12.05 12.50
N ILE A 250 15.64 -11.42 13.08
CA ILE A 250 15.47 -9.96 13.00
C ILE A 250 15.39 -9.44 14.42
#